data_a5806b1588861220e9e2e24cd7eeca02
#
_entry.id   a5806b1588861220e9e2e24cd7eeca02
#
_cell.length_a   1.000
_cell.length_b   1.000
_cell.length_c   1.000
_cell.angle_alpha   90.00
_cell.angle_beta   90.00
_cell.angle_gamma   90.00
#
_symmetry.space_group_name_H-M   'P 1'
#
loop_
_entity.id
_entity.type
_entity.pdbx_description
1 polymer ?
#
loop_
_entity_poly.entity_id
_entity_poly.type
_entity_poly.pdbx_seq_one_letter_code
_entity_poly.pdbx_strand_id
1 'polypeptide(L)'
;KIVKNEAGAMWLKDPDKIYSIINKVQSVLDIPLTVKMRTGWADPSLAVENALAAEAAGVSALAMHGRTREQMYTGHADLETLHKVAQALTKIPFIANGDIRTVQEAKQRIEEVGADAVMIGRAAMGNPYLFNQINHYFETGEILPDLTFEDKMKIAYEHLKRLINLKGEKI
;
A
#
# COMPACT_ATOMS: atom_id res chain seq x y z
N LYS A 1 -0.43 19.81 -8.33
CA LYS A 1 -1.75 20.48 -8.37
C LYS A 1 -2.59 20.19 -7.12
N ILE A 2 -2.76 18.92 -6.73
CA ILE A 2 -3.65 18.50 -5.62
C ILE A 2 -3.26 19.15 -4.29
N VAL A 3 -1.97 19.17 -3.96
CA VAL A 3 -1.45 19.74 -2.70
C VAL A 3 -1.63 21.26 -2.61
N LYS A 4 -1.64 21.99 -3.74
CA LYS A 4 -1.88 23.43 -3.77
C LYS A 4 -3.33 23.80 -3.39
N ASN A 5 -4.25 22.83 -3.45
CA ASN A 5 -5.66 23.01 -3.12
C ASN A 5 -6.00 22.43 -1.74
N GLU A 6 -5.03 22.32 -0.83
CA GLU A 6 -5.21 21.78 0.53
C GLU A 6 -5.87 20.39 0.55
N ALA A 7 -5.51 19.52 -0.42
CA ALA A 7 -6.08 18.19 -0.58
C ALA A 7 -5.01 17.09 -0.56
N GLY A 8 -5.44 15.85 -0.48
CA GLY A 8 -4.56 14.68 -0.49
C GLY A 8 -3.62 14.65 0.72
N ALA A 9 -2.31 14.54 0.50
CA ALA A 9 -1.34 14.38 1.57
C ALA A 9 -1.26 15.57 2.54
N MET A 10 -1.84 16.74 2.23
CA MET A 10 -1.94 17.85 3.16
C MET A 10 -2.72 17.50 4.42
N TRP A 11 -3.70 16.59 4.31
CA TRP A 11 -4.50 16.16 5.45
C TRP A 11 -3.75 15.33 6.49
N LEU A 12 -2.57 14.82 6.15
CA LEU A 12 -1.69 14.12 7.10
C LEU A 12 -1.19 15.02 8.24
N LYS A 13 -1.43 16.33 8.16
CA LYS A 13 -1.10 17.32 9.21
C LYS A 13 -2.22 17.52 10.23
N ASP A 14 -3.39 16.88 10.00
CA ASP A 14 -4.60 17.17 10.78
C ASP A 14 -5.49 15.90 10.84
N PRO A 15 -5.39 15.12 11.94
CA PRO A 15 -6.20 13.92 12.14
C PRO A 15 -7.72 14.20 12.15
N ASP A 16 -8.16 15.35 12.67
CA ASP A 16 -9.58 15.71 12.71
C ASP A 16 -10.13 15.93 11.30
N LYS A 17 -9.31 16.48 10.43
CA LYS A 17 -9.67 16.65 9.01
C LYS A 17 -9.76 15.32 8.29
N ILE A 18 -8.86 14.37 8.58
CA ILE A 18 -8.93 12.99 8.07
C ILE A 18 -10.26 12.35 8.50
N TYR A 19 -10.56 12.39 9.80
CA TYR A 19 -11.82 11.87 10.32
C TYR A 19 -13.03 12.49 9.61
N SER A 20 -13.10 13.83 9.57
CA SER A 20 -14.23 14.56 8.98
C SER A 20 -14.48 14.20 7.51
N ILE A 21 -13.41 14.07 6.72
CA ILE A 21 -13.52 13.76 5.29
C ILE A 21 -13.97 12.31 5.09
N ILE A 22 -13.38 11.37 5.80
CA ILE A 22 -13.73 9.95 5.71
C ILE A 22 -15.19 9.76 6.12
N ASN A 23 -15.60 10.35 7.24
CA ASN A 23 -16.97 10.27 7.72
C ASN A 23 -18.00 10.82 6.71
N LYS A 24 -17.67 11.94 6.05
CA LYS A 24 -18.53 12.49 4.97
C LYS A 24 -18.63 11.55 3.76
N VAL A 25 -17.52 10.93 3.37
CA VAL A 25 -17.53 9.96 2.25
C VAL A 25 -18.30 8.71 2.65
N GLN A 26 -18.06 8.18 3.85
CA GLN A 26 -18.75 7.00 4.36
C GLN A 26 -20.27 7.19 4.43
N SER A 27 -20.74 8.40 4.78
CA SER A 27 -22.18 8.70 4.91
C SER A 27 -22.97 8.63 3.61
N VAL A 28 -22.32 8.57 2.47
CA VAL A 28 -22.95 8.51 1.13
C VAL A 28 -22.58 7.25 0.33
N LEU A 29 -21.83 6.32 0.94
CA LEU A 29 -21.41 5.08 0.30
C LEU A 29 -22.09 3.86 0.95
N ASP A 30 -22.64 2.99 0.11
CA ASP A 30 -23.19 1.68 0.50
C ASP A 30 -22.17 0.53 0.33
N ILE A 31 -20.90 0.86 -0.04
CA ILE A 31 -19.82 -0.10 -0.23
C ILE A 31 -18.68 0.16 0.77
N PRO A 32 -17.85 -0.85 1.06
CA PRO A 32 -16.71 -0.67 1.94
C PRO A 32 -15.75 0.44 1.46
N LEU A 33 -15.40 1.36 2.36
CA LEU A 33 -14.42 2.41 2.12
C LEU A 33 -13.06 1.99 2.68
N THR A 34 -12.01 2.05 1.87
CA THR A 34 -10.63 1.87 2.32
C THR A 34 -9.82 3.13 2.14
N VAL A 35 -8.83 3.34 2.96
CA VAL A 35 -7.97 4.52 2.91
C VAL A 35 -6.52 4.11 2.68
N LYS A 36 -5.85 4.83 1.78
CA LYS A 36 -4.39 4.74 1.62
C LYS A 36 -3.74 6.06 2.00
N MET A 37 -2.74 6.00 2.89
CA MET A 37 -2.00 7.18 3.34
C MET A 37 -0.48 6.95 3.41
N ARG A 38 0.26 7.99 3.75
CA ARG A 38 1.68 7.96 4.11
C ARG A 38 1.82 8.15 5.61
N THR A 39 3.02 7.91 6.16
CA THR A 39 3.30 8.09 7.59
C THR A 39 3.18 9.55 8.04
N GLY A 40 3.32 10.51 7.16
CA GLY A 40 3.17 11.92 7.49
C GLY A 40 3.47 12.84 6.31
N TRP A 41 3.45 14.16 6.58
CA TRP A 41 3.85 15.18 5.62
C TRP A 41 5.38 15.30 5.55
N ALA A 42 6.02 15.89 6.57
CA ALA A 42 7.47 16.06 6.70
C ALA A 42 8.06 15.00 7.64
N ASP A 43 7.36 14.65 8.68
CA ASP A 43 7.73 13.67 9.71
C ASP A 43 6.56 12.72 10.02
N PRO A 44 6.82 11.57 10.68
CA PRO A 44 5.79 10.56 10.97
C PRO A 44 5.09 10.75 12.32
N SER A 45 5.26 11.87 13.01
CA SER A 45 4.78 12.07 14.38
C SER A 45 3.27 11.84 14.56
N LEU A 46 2.47 12.17 13.53
CA LEU A 46 1.02 12.00 13.54
C LEU A 46 0.55 10.70 12.85
N ALA A 47 1.46 9.75 12.57
CA ALA A 47 1.09 8.56 11.80
C ALA A 47 0.03 7.71 12.52
N VAL A 48 0.19 7.52 13.83
CA VAL A 48 -0.73 6.74 14.66
C VAL A 48 -2.07 7.45 14.81
N GLU A 49 -2.06 8.74 15.14
CA GLU A 49 -3.27 9.55 15.30
C GLU A 49 -4.07 9.60 14.00
N ASN A 50 -3.40 9.77 12.85
CA ASN A 50 -4.03 9.74 11.53
C ASN A 50 -4.68 8.38 11.23
N ALA A 51 -4.02 7.29 11.60
CA ALA A 51 -4.55 5.94 11.42
C ALA A 51 -5.77 5.69 12.32
N LEU A 52 -5.70 6.07 13.58
CA LEU A 52 -6.82 5.96 14.52
C LEU A 52 -8.01 6.84 14.13
N ALA A 53 -7.76 8.04 13.60
CA ALA A 53 -8.81 8.90 13.06
C ALA A 53 -9.53 8.25 11.88
N ALA A 54 -8.79 7.58 10.99
CA ALA A 54 -9.37 6.83 9.89
C ALA A 54 -10.19 5.62 10.37
N GLU A 55 -9.67 4.85 11.32
CA GLU A 55 -10.39 3.72 11.93
C GLU A 55 -11.70 4.20 12.60
N ALA A 56 -11.61 5.26 13.41
CA ALA A 56 -12.78 5.84 14.10
C ALA A 56 -13.84 6.37 13.13
N ALA A 57 -13.44 6.83 11.95
CA ALA A 57 -14.35 7.30 10.91
C ALA A 57 -15.01 6.15 10.12
N GLY A 58 -14.68 4.87 10.39
CA GLY A 58 -15.38 3.70 9.87
C GLY A 58 -14.82 3.13 8.57
N VAL A 59 -13.54 3.33 8.26
CA VAL A 59 -12.94 2.66 7.10
C VAL A 59 -12.87 1.15 7.32
N SER A 60 -12.95 0.39 6.23
CA SER A 60 -12.91 -1.09 6.26
C SER A 60 -11.50 -1.66 6.21
N ALA A 61 -10.50 -0.88 5.80
CA ALA A 61 -9.09 -1.22 5.83
C ALA A 61 -8.22 0.03 5.66
N LEU A 62 -6.99 -0.02 6.19
CA LEU A 62 -6.00 1.03 6.07
C LEU A 62 -4.72 0.51 5.40
N ALA A 63 -4.29 1.15 4.31
CA ALA A 63 -2.97 0.93 3.73
C ALA A 63 -2.06 2.13 4.03
N MET A 64 -0.84 1.87 4.57
CA MET A 64 0.11 2.94 4.86
C MET A 64 1.46 2.70 4.18
N HIS A 65 1.95 3.72 3.46
CA HIS A 65 3.29 3.73 2.91
C HIS A 65 4.28 4.26 3.97
N GLY A 66 5.30 3.47 4.29
CA GLY A 66 6.32 3.77 5.31
C GLY A 66 7.26 4.93 4.95
N ARG A 67 6.78 5.94 4.24
CA ARG A 67 7.51 7.17 3.94
C ARG A 67 6.59 8.38 4.07
N THR A 68 7.16 9.50 4.50
CA THR A 68 6.45 10.77 4.49
C THR A 68 6.23 11.28 3.05
N ARG A 69 5.42 12.31 2.91
CA ARG A 69 5.21 12.96 1.61
C ARG A 69 6.49 13.62 1.09
N GLU A 70 7.26 14.26 1.96
CA GLU A 70 8.48 14.97 1.57
C GLU A 70 9.61 14.02 1.19
N GLN A 71 9.72 12.86 1.84
CA GLN A 71 10.66 11.82 1.43
C GLN A 71 10.43 11.29 0.01
N MET A 72 9.21 11.37 -0.52
CA MET A 72 8.87 10.80 -1.83
C MET A 72 9.26 9.32 -1.94
N TYR A 73 10.41 9.02 -2.52
CA TYR A 73 10.99 7.68 -2.66
C TYR A 73 12.42 7.59 -2.15
N THR A 74 12.93 8.62 -1.48
CA THR A 74 14.28 8.62 -0.91
C THR A 74 14.35 7.82 0.39
N GLY A 75 15.54 7.34 0.74
CA GLY A 75 15.76 6.53 1.93
C GLY A 75 15.02 5.19 1.90
N HIS A 76 14.68 4.68 3.06
CA HIS A 76 13.95 3.42 3.26
C HIS A 76 12.58 3.66 3.86
N ALA A 77 11.67 2.68 3.69
CA ALA A 77 10.40 2.68 4.39
C ALA A 77 10.63 2.52 5.90
N ASP A 78 10.00 3.37 6.69
CA ASP A 78 10.07 3.38 8.15
C ASP A 78 9.18 2.26 8.72
N LEU A 79 9.82 1.14 9.06
CA LEU A 79 9.14 -0.04 9.59
C LEU A 79 8.71 0.17 11.04
N GLU A 80 9.45 0.95 11.81
CA GLU A 80 9.12 1.24 13.20
C GLU A 80 7.80 2.00 13.30
N THR A 81 7.63 3.02 12.48
CA THR A 81 6.35 3.75 12.41
C THR A 81 5.22 2.86 11.92
N LEU A 82 5.45 2.03 10.90
CA LEU A 82 4.42 1.07 10.44
C LEU A 82 4.02 0.09 11.54
N HIS A 83 5.00 -0.42 12.32
CA HIS A 83 4.74 -1.30 13.45
C HIS A 83 3.88 -0.61 14.53
N LYS A 84 4.21 0.64 14.91
CA LYS A 84 3.42 1.41 15.88
C LYS A 84 1.97 1.58 15.41
N VAL A 85 1.76 1.83 14.13
CA VAL A 85 0.42 1.94 13.53
C VAL A 85 -0.31 0.59 13.58
N ALA A 86 0.35 -0.51 13.19
CA ALA A 86 -0.23 -1.85 13.24
C ALA A 86 -0.68 -2.23 14.66
N GLN A 87 0.13 -1.90 15.67
CA GLN A 87 -0.20 -2.16 17.08
C GLN A 87 -1.36 -1.31 17.61
N ALA A 88 -1.55 -0.12 17.07
CA ALA A 88 -2.61 0.80 17.51
C ALA A 88 -3.97 0.48 16.89
N LEU A 89 -4.01 -0.04 15.67
CA LEU A 89 -5.25 -0.42 14.99
C LEU A 89 -5.79 -1.74 15.57
N THR A 90 -7.08 -1.78 15.91
CA THR A 90 -7.69 -2.94 16.55
C THR A 90 -8.97 -3.45 15.88
N LYS A 91 -9.53 -2.68 14.96
CA LYS A 91 -10.86 -2.95 14.37
C LYS A 91 -10.82 -3.24 12.88
N ILE A 92 -9.74 -2.85 12.21
CA ILE A 92 -9.62 -2.92 10.76
C ILE A 92 -8.27 -3.55 10.35
N PRO A 93 -8.21 -4.27 9.23
CA PRO A 93 -6.95 -4.79 8.73
C PRO A 93 -5.99 -3.66 8.31
N PHE A 94 -4.71 -3.86 8.64
CA PHE A 94 -3.62 -2.99 8.28
C PHE A 94 -2.80 -3.56 7.12
N ILE A 95 -2.59 -2.75 6.08
CA ILE A 95 -1.86 -3.13 4.87
C ILE A 95 -0.55 -2.35 4.81
N ALA A 96 0.58 -3.01 5.01
CA ALA A 96 1.89 -2.37 4.94
C ALA A 96 2.34 -2.17 3.48
N ASN A 97 2.86 -0.98 3.19
CA ASN A 97 3.38 -0.64 1.87
C ASN A 97 4.76 0.03 1.99
N GLY A 98 5.66 -0.28 1.07
CA GLY A 98 6.98 0.31 0.93
C GLY A 98 8.10 -0.73 0.92
N ASP A 99 8.97 -0.62 -0.10
CA ASP A 99 10.18 -1.41 -0.29
C ASP A 99 9.95 -2.94 -0.18
N ILE A 100 8.93 -3.44 -0.86
CA ILE A 100 8.62 -4.86 -0.96
C ILE A 100 8.93 -5.29 -2.39
N ARG A 101 9.99 -6.07 -2.57
CA ARG A 101 10.53 -6.54 -3.86
C ARG A 101 10.70 -8.05 -3.91
N THR A 102 10.68 -8.71 -2.74
CA THR A 102 10.90 -10.14 -2.57
C THR A 102 9.88 -10.75 -1.61
N VAL A 103 9.79 -12.07 -1.61
CA VAL A 103 8.98 -12.84 -0.64
C VAL A 103 9.44 -12.56 0.79
N GLN A 104 10.76 -12.48 1.02
CA GLN A 104 11.34 -12.22 2.33
C GLN A 104 10.94 -10.84 2.87
N GLU A 105 10.98 -9.81 2.01
CA GLU A 105 10.53 -8.46 2.41
C GLU A 105 9.02 -8.44 2.69
N ALA A 106 8.20 -9.19 1.94
CA ALA A 106 6.78 -9.34 2.25
C ALA A 106 6.56 -10.03 3.60
N LYS A 107 7.29 -11.14 3.86
CA LYS A 107 7.29 -11.84 5.14
C LYS A 107 7.62 -10.89 6.29
N GLN A 108 8.69 -10.12 6.15
CA GLN A 108 9.11 -9.14 7.16
C GLN A 108 7.99 -8.14 7.50
N ARG A 109 7.23 -7.66 6.48
CA ARG A 109 6.10 -6.75 6.73
C ARG A 109 4.97 -7.41 7.52
N ILE A 110 4.72 -8.69 7.31
CA ILE A 110 3.70 -9.42 8.07
C ILE A 110 4.21 -9.72 9.49
N GLU A 111 5.39 -10.30 9.64
CA GLU A 111 5.86 -10.82 10.92
C GLU A 111 6.43 -9.74 11.84
N GLU A 112 7.28 -8.82 11.33
CA GLU A 112 7.96 -7.82 12.17
C GLU A 112 7.13 -6.54 12.35
N VAL A 113 6.42 -6.12 11.31
CA VAL A 113 5.53 -4.96 11.40
C VAL A 113 4.21 -5.34 12.06
N GLY A 114 3.73 -6.57 11.89
CA GLY A 114 2.43 -7.03 12.34
C GLY A 114 1.30 -6.59 11.42
N ALA A 115 1.57 -6.50 10.12
CA ALA A 115 0.56 -6.15 9.13
C ALA A 115 -0.27 -7.39 8.74
N ASP A 116 -1.56 -7.20 8.46
CA ASP A 116 -2.45 -8.26 7.98
C ASP A 116 -2.24 -8.58 6.50
N ALA A 117 -1.75 -7.61 5.73
CA ALA A 117 -1.46 -7.76 4.31
C ALA A 117 -0.34 -6.80 3.85
N VAL A 118 0.14 -7.01 2.63
CA VAL A 118 1.13 -6.14 2.00
C VAL A 118 0.60 -5.55 0.70
N MET A 119 0.99 -4.29 0.43
CA MET A 119 0.72 -3.63 -0.85
C MET A 119 2.03 -3.44 -1.62
N ILE A 120 2.09 -4.00 -2.81
CA ILE A 120 3.27 -3.95 -3.68
C ILE A 120 3.03 -2.91 -4.78
N GLY A 121 3.98 -2.01 -4.97
CA GLY A 121 3.95 -0.99 -6.01
C GLY A 121 4.96 -1.28 -7.11
N ARG A 122 6.06 -0.54 -7.10
CA ARG A 122 7.09 -0.53 -8.16
C ARG A 122 7.65 -1.90 -8.53
N ALA A 123 7.79 -2.81 -7.57
CA ALA A 123 8.33 -4.15 -7.82
C ALA A 123 7.43 -5.03 -8.69
N ALA A 124 6.13 -4.73 -8.76
CA ALA A 124 5.21 -5.44 -9.65
C ALA A 124 5.35 -5.00 -11.12
N MET A 125 5.95 -3.83 -11.38
CA MET A 125 6.22 -3.37 -12.74
C MET A 125 7.34 -4.22 -13.35
N GLY A 126 7.01 -4.97 -14.40
CA GLY A 126 7.93 -5.91 -15.02
C GLY A 126 8.09 -7.27 -14.31
N ASN A 127 7.53 -7.43 -13.12
CA ASN A 127 7.51 -8.71 -12.39
C ASN A 127 6.18 -8.96 -11.68
N PRO A 128 5.06 -9.17 -12.40
CA PRO A 128 3.78 -9.48 -11.77
C PRO A 128 3.76 -10.87 -11.10
N TYR A 129 4.70 -11.74 -11.43
CA TYR A 129 4.83 -13.07 -10.83
C TYR A 129 5.18 -13.02 -9.33
N LEU A 130 5.72 -11.91 -8.86
CA LEU A 130 6.00 -11.69 -7.44
C LEU A 130 4.77 -11.92 -6.55
N PHE A 131 3.58 -11.59 -7.02
CA PHE A 131 2.34 -11.87 -6.26
C PHE A 131 2.10 -13.37 -6.10
N ASN A 132 2.35 -14.17 -7.15
CA ASN A 132 2.21 -15.62 -7.07
C ASN A 132 3.24 -16.22 -6.08
N GLN A 133 4.50 -15.75 -6.13
CA GLN A 133 5.54 -16.20 -5.20
C GLN A 133 5.17 -15.90 -3.75
N ILE A 134 4.67 -14.69 -3.48
CA ILE A 134 4.28 -14.26 -2.13
C ILE A 134 3.08 -15.07 -1.63
N ASN A 135 2.02 -15.17 -2.43
CA ASN A 135 0.83 -15.93 -2.04
C ASN A 135 1.16 -17.40 -1.79
N HIS A 136 1.91 -18.04 -2.69
CA HIS A 136 2.33 -19.42 -2.52
C HIS A 136 3.14 -19.62 -1.22
N TYR A 137 4.05 -18.70 -0.93
CA TYR A 137 4.84 -18.77 0.31
C TYR A 137 3.96 -18.70 1.55
N PHE A 138 2.97 -17.81 1.60
CA PHE A 138 2.08 -17.71 2.76
C PHE A 138 1.10 -18.88 2.87
N GLU A 139 0.80 -19.57 1.77
CA GLU A 139 -0.05 -20.77 1.77
C GLU A 139 0.72 -22.04 2.15
N THR A 140 1.97 -22.17 1.72
CA THR A 140 2.72 -23.45 1.79
C THR A 140 4.02 -23.39 2.60
N GLY A 141 4.56 -22.20 2.84
CA GLY A 141 5.91 -21.99 3.40
C GLY A 141 7.04 -22.15 2.38
N GLU A 142 6.73 -22.49 1.13
CA GLU A 142 7.71 -22.71 0.07
C GLU A 142 7.83 -21.51 -0.86
N ILE A 143 9.04 -21.22 -1.34
CA ILE A 143 9.29 -20.16 -2.32
C ILE A 143 9.28 -20.76 -3.71
N LEU A 144 8.36 -20.30 -4.58
CA LEU A 144 8.38 -20.68 -5.98
C LEU A 144 9.68 -20.22 -6.65
N PRO A 145 10.27 -21.03 -7.55
CA PRO A 145 11.45 -20.65 -8.30
C PRO A 145 11.15 -19.44 -9.19
N ASP A 146 12.22 -18.71 -9.53
CA ASP A 146 12.10 -17.62 -10.50
C ASP A 146 11.67 -18.14 -11.87
N LEU A 147 10.92 -17.32 -12.58
CA LEU A 147 10.51 -17.62 -13.94
C LEU A 147 11.73 -17.76 -14.87
N THR A 148 11.67 -18.71 -15.77
CA THR A 148 12.61 -18.83 -16.90
C THR A 148 12.51 -17.60 -17.79
N PHE A 149 13.54 -17.41 -18.63
CA PHE A 149 13.48 -16.34 -19.64
C PHE A 149 12.28 -16.50 -20.57
N GLU A 150 11.98 -17.72 -20.98
CA GLU A 150 10.83 -18.03 -21.85
C GLU A 150 9.50 -17.62 -21.21
N ASP A 151 9.30 -17.94 -19.91
CA ASP A 151 8.07 -17.58 -19.20
C ASP A 151 7.93 -16.05 -19.02
N LYS A 152 9.04 -15.35 -18.75
CA LYS A 152 9.06 -13.89 -18.70
C LYS A 152 8.67 -13.27 -20.03
N MET A 153 9.14 -13.84 -21.16
CA MET A 153 8.77 -13.40 -22.50
C MET A 153 7.31 -13.66 -22.82
N LYS A 154 6.75 -14.80 -22.40
CA LYS A 154 5.30 -15.08 -22.53
C LYS A 154 4.46 -14.05 -21.80
N ILE A 155 4.81 -13.72 -20.54
CA ILE A 155 4.11 -12.70 -19.76
C ILE A 155 4.19 -11.32 -20.43
N ALA A 156 5.38 -10.93 -20.90
CA ALA A 156 5.57 -9.66 -21.60
C ALA A 156 4.73 -9.56 -22.86
N TYR A 157 4.67 -10.64 -23.66
CA TYR A 157 3.87 -10.71 -24.87
C TYR A 157 2.36 -10.60 -24.59
N GLU A 158 1.87 -11.33 -23.58
CA GLU A 158 0.46 -11.22 -23.19
C GLU A 158 0.12 -9.83 -22.65
N HIS A 159 1.02 -9.20 -21.91
CA HIS A 159 0.85 -7.81 -21.46
C HIS A 159 0.76 -6.86 -22.65
N LEU A 160 1.65 -6.99 -23.63
CA LEU A 160 1.63 -6.18 -24.84
C LEU A 160 0.31 -6.33 -25.61
N LYS A 161 -0.17 -7.57 -25.82
CA LYS A 161 -1.47 -7.83 -26.44
C LYS A 161 -2.62 -7.11 -25.75
N ARG A 162 -2.68 -7.24 -24.41
CA ARG A 162 -3.72 -6.58 -23.61
C ARG A 162 -3.63 -5.06 -23.72
N LEU A 163 -2.41 -4.51 -23.75
CA LEU A 163 -2.18 -3.08 -23.90
C LEU A 163 -2.65 -2.56 -25.25
N ILE A 164 -2.33 -3.29 -26.34
CA ILE A 164 -2.78 -2.98 -27.70
C ILE A 164 -4.31 -3.03 -27.79
N ASN A 165 -4.93 -4.07 -27.24
CA ASN A 165 -6.39 -4.18 -27.24
C ASN A 165 -7.08 -3.03 -26.47
N LEU A 166 -6.43 -2.52 -25.40
CA LEU A 166 -6.99 -1.44 -24.59
C LEU A 166 -6.75 -0.05 -25.19
N LYS A 167 -5.59 0.20 -25.78
CA LYS A 167 -5.14 1.53 -26.22
C LYS A 167 -5.00 1.69 -27.73
N GLY A 168 -5.04 0.60 -28.49
CA GLY A 168 -4.69 0.56 -29.91
C GLY A 168 -3.17 0.42 -30.12
N GLU A 169 -2.78 0.26 -31.39
CA GLU A 169 -1.37 0.06 -31.77
C GLU A 169 -0.51 1.33 -31.72
N LYS A 170 -1.14 2.50 -31.70
CA LYS A 170 -0.42 3.78 -31.57
C LYS A 170 -0.24 4.11 -30.08
N ILE A 171 0.91 3.72 -29.56
CA ILE A 171 1.37 4.07 -28.21
C ILE A 171 2.35 5.22 -28.30
#